data_c31718c0a6b0c14b224ae3c489f31685
#
_entry.id   c31718c0a6b0c14b224ae3c489f31685
#
_cell.length_a   1.000
_cell.length_b   1.000
_cell.length_c   1.000
_cell.angle_alpha   90.00
_cell.angle_beta   90.00
_cell.angle_gamma   90.00
#
_symmetry.space_group_name_H-M   'P 1'
#
loop_
_entity.id
_entity.type
_entity.pdbx_description
1 polymer ?
#
loop_
_entity_poly.entity_id
_entity_poly.type
_entity_poly.pdbx_seq_one_letter_code
_entity_poly.pdbx_strand_id
1 'polypeptide(L)'
;MRLTSLPDKGLAHDHVRLEGTGLLARVPKQSQMGLTAPDNLAYQQTCFARAAVGGTTPKLHGVLPPSGDLPRGALLVEEVVGRPARLPDDLTALAQSLAVLHSLPLPPAADRPPLRADADPLQALLDEVREQAGWWPQAGVHEEVTRCLEAELAGLAALCAQPERPEVTLVAFDAHPGNFIVRPDGRAVLVDLEKCRYSYPGLDLAHATLYTSTTWDIESRCELQADEVAGFYRQWAMGIEPSAAQAASSWHLPLRAAMWLWSLTWCAKWRVLSRQAVRDGGDGEDWSAQRSEDRLVSHVRERVDHYLDPDVVSKIRRGFDDLGEALSP
;
A
#
# COMPACT_ATOMS: atom_id res chain seq x y z
N MET A 1 9.12 31.78 -8.88
CA MET A 1 8.77 30.64 -8.04
C MET A 1 10.01 29.77 -7.91
N ARG A 2 10.40 29.36 -6.70
CA ARG A 2 11.54 28.47 -6.47
C ARG A 2 11.01 27.04 -6.34
N LEU A 3 11.71 26.08 -6.94
CA LEU A 3 11.43 24.66 -6.85
C LEU A 3 12.51 23.98 -6.01
N THR A 4 12.13 23.08 -5.10
CA THR A 4 13.05 22.33 -4.25
C THR A 4 12.72 20.84 -4.31
N SER A 5 13.64 20.04 -4.84
CA SER A 5 13.50 18.59 -4.83
C SER A 5 13.57 18.07 -3.38
N LEU A 6 12.66 17.18 -3.02
CA LEU A 6 12.71 16.47 -1.74
C LEU A 6 13.56 15.21 -1.88
N PRO A 7 14.13 14.70 -0.76
CA PRO A 7 14.86 13.43 -0.78
C PRO A 7 14.00 12.30 -1.32
N ASP A 8 14.61 11.39 -2.07
CA ASP A 8 13.95 10.22 -2.62
C ASP A 8 13.56 9.25 -1.49
N LYS A 9 12.26 9.05 -1.29
CA LYS A 9 11.70 8.13 -0.28
C LYS A 9 10.95 6.96 -0.89
N GLY A 10 10.68 6.98 -2.20
CA GLY A 10 9.87 5.97 -2.86
C GLY A 10 10.34 5.62 -4.26
N LEU A 11 10.10 4.36 -4.66
CA LEU A 11 10.51 3.84 -5.97
C LEU A 11 9.69 4.42 -7.13
N ALA A 12 8.51 4.99 -6.87
CA ALA A 12 7.53 5.35 -7.90
C ALA A 12 7.50 6.84 -8.26
N HIS A 13 7.89 7.73 -7.34
CA HIS A 13 7.74 9.18 -7.53
C HIS A 13 8.93 10.00 -7.05
N ASP A 14 9.25 11.05 -7.79
CA ASP A 14 9.98 12.21 -7.29
C ASP A 14 9.00 13.24 -6.73
N HIS A 15 9.43 13.98 -5.72
CA HIS A 15 8.66 15.02 -5.09
C HIS A 15 9.38 16.37 -5.18
N VAL A 16 8.67 17.38 -5.68
CA VAL A 16 9.22 18.74 -5.83
C VAL A 16 8.30 19.73 -5.12
N ARG A 17 8.85 20.40 -4.11
CA ARG A 17 8.15 21.48 -3.39
C ARG A 17 8.11 22.75 -4.22
N LEU A 18 6.93 23.37 -4.31
CA LEU A 18 6.72 24.69 -4.90
C LEU A 18 6.76 25.70 -3.75
N GLU A 19 7.93 26.29 -3.51
CA GLU A 19 8.19 27.15 -2.35
C GLU A 19 7.18 28.29 -2.21
N GLY A 20 6.62 28.44 -1.01
CA GLY A 20 5.67 29.49 -0.66
C GLY A 20 4.25 29.30 -1.16
N THR A 21 3.93 28.15 -1.78
CA THR A 21 2.58 27.88 -2.32
C THR A 21 1.76 26.90 -1.50
N GLY A 22 2.40 26.09 -0.63
CA GLY A 22 1.77 24.96 0.04
C GLY A 22 1.46 23.79 -0.89
N LEU A 23 2.12 23.73 -2.06
CA LEU A 23 1.93 22.68 -3.05
C LEU A 23 3.18 21.82 -3.22
N LEU A 24 2.94 20.55 -3.53
CA LEU A 24 3.93 19.55 -3.88
C LEU A 24 3.63 19.00 -5.28
N ALA A 25 4.61 18.96 -6.17
CA ALA A 25 4.51 18.21 -7.41
C ALA A 25 4.95 16.76 -7.18
N ARG A 26 4.08 15.81 -7.50
CA ARG A 26 4.37 14.37 -7.55
C ARG A 26 4.65 13.99 -9.00
N VAL A 27 5.89 13.63 -9.29
CA VAL A 27 6.37 13.30 -10.64
C VAL A 27 6.60 11.79 -10.71
N PRO A 28 5.78 11.04 -11.48
CA PRO A 28 5.96 9.59 -11.58
C PRO A 28 7.28 9.23 -12.26
N LYS A 29 8.07 8.34 -11.65
CA LYS A 29 9.25 7.70 -12.27
C LYS A 29 8.82 6.52 -13.14
N GLN A 30 7.75 5.85 -12.75
CA GLN A 30 7.18 4.66 -13.40
C GLN A 30 5.69 4.50 -13.07
N SER A 31 5.04 3.52 -13.68
CA SER A 31 3.75 3.02 -13.23
C SER A 31 3.93 1.64 -12.59
N GLN A 32 3.64 1.47 -11.31
CA GLN A 32 3.61 0.17 -10.65
C GLN A 32 2.40 -0.70 -11.05
N MET A 33 1.57 -0.20 -11.96
CA MET A 33 0.38 -0.88 -12.49
C MET A 33 0.48 -1.16 -13.99
N GLY A 34 1.66 -1.02 -14.59
CA GLY A 34 1.89 -1.28 -16.00
C GLY A 34 1.22 -0.30 -16.97
N LEU A 35 0.71 0.83 -16.48
CA LEU A 35 -0.04 1.80 -17.28
C LEU A 35 0.86 2.69 -18.14
N THR A 36 0.33 3.19 -19.27
CA THR A 36 0.96 4.26 -20.03
C THR A 36 1.05 5.55 -19.20
N ALA A 37 1.91 6.50 -19.59
CA ALA A 37 2.06 7.74 -18.85
C ALA A 37 0.74 8.53 -18.72
N PRO A 38 -0.06 8.73 -19.78
CA PRO A 38 -1.36 9.38 -19.67
C PRO A 38 -2.35 8.62 -18.78
N ASP A 39 -2.43 7.29 -18.94
CA ASP A 39 -3.37 6.46 -18.17
C ASP A 39 -2.99 6.43 -16.69
N ASN A 40 -1.69 6.33 -16.37
CA ASN A 40 -1.18 6.38 -15.01
C ASN A 40 -1.50 7.73 -14.34
N LEU A 41 -1.33 8.84 -15.07
CA LEU A 41 -1.65 10.16 -14.57
C LEU A 41 -3.16 10.31 -14.31
N ALA A 42 -4.01 9.86 -15.23
CA ALA A 42 -5.47 9.87 -15.07
C ALA A 42 -5.93 8.98 -13.90
N TYR A 43 -5.30 7.81 -13.73
CA TYR A 43 -5.54 6.91 -12.60
C TYR A 43 -5.24 7.61 -11.28
N GLN A 44 -4.01 8.11 -11.12
CA GLN A 44 -3.59 8.78 -9.89
C GLN A 44 -4.40 10.06 -9.62
N GLN A 45 -4.72 10.86 -10.64
CA GLN A 45 -5.62 12.00 -10.51
C GLN A 45 -6.94 11.59 -9.86
N THR A 46 -7.52 10.49 -10.32
CA THR A 46 -8.79 9.98 -9.80
C THR A 46 -8.65 9.44 -8.38
N CYS A 47 -7.54 8.76 -8.05
CA CYS A 47 -7.24 8.34 -6.68
C CYS A 47 -7.29 9.51 -5.71
N PHE A 48 -6.52 10.58 -6.00
CA PHE A 48 -6.49 11.77 -5.14
C PHE A 48 -7.85 12.48 -5.07
N ALA A 49 -8.53 12.65 -6.19
CA ALA A 49 -9.84 13.30 -6.20
C ALA A 49 -10.89 12.56 -5.36
N ARG A 50 -10.88 11.22 -5.41
CA ARG A 50 -11.83 10.39 -4.66
C ARG A 50 -11.51 10.32 -3.18
N ALA A 51 -10.25 10.09 -2.83
CA ALA A 51 -9.82 9.96 -1.45
C ALA A 51 -9.90 11.28 -0.67
N ALA A 52 -9.65 12.42 -1.33
CA ALA A 52 -9.67 13.74 -0.70
C ALA A 52 -11.02 14.16 -0.11
N VAL A 53 -12.12 13.54 -0.52
CA VAL A 53 -13.48 13.82 0.00
C VAL A 53 -13.55 13.63 1.52
N GLY A 54 -12.82 12.65 2.07
CA GLY A 54 -12.78 12.39 3.51
C GLY A 54 -11.92 13.36 4.32
N GLY A 55 -11.04 14.13 3.68
CA GLY A 55 -10.15 15.08 4.36
C GLY A 55 -8.97 14.44 5.11
N THR A 56 -8.75 13.13 4.96
CA THR A 56 -7.62 12.37 5.52
C THR A 56 -6.53 12.06 4.50
N THR A 57 -6.59 12.69 3.33
CA THR A 57 -5.60 12.60 2.25
C THR A 57 -5.33 14.00 1.68
N PRO A 58 -4.19 14.21 0.97
CA PRO A 58 -3.90 15.50 0.36
C PRO A 58 -4.93 15.87 -0.70
N LYS A 59 -5.24 17.16 -0.80
CA LYS A 59 -6.10 17.67 -1.89
C LYS A 59 -5.32 17.71 -3.21
N LEU A 60 -6.01 17.37 -4.29
CA LEU A 60 -5.52 17.60 -5.65
C LEU A 60 -5.79 19.05 -6.06
N HIS A 61 -4.77 19.76 -6.52
CA HIS A 61 -4.85 21.15 -6.96
C HIS A 61 -4.70 21.32 -8.47
N GLY A 62 -4.04 20.36 -9.13
CA GLY A 62 -3.86 20.45 -10.58
C GLY A 62 -3.16 19.23 -11.16
N VAL A 63 -3.15 19.17 -12.48
CA VAL A 63 -2.51 18.11 -13.26
C VAL A 63 -1.66 18.75 -14.33
N LEU A 64 -0.41 18.37 -14.42
CA LEU A 64 0.50 18.74 -15.51
C LEU A 64 0.56 17.55 -16.48
N PRO A 65 0.05 17.69 -17.71
CA PRO A 65 0.05 16.59 -18.67
C PRO A 65 1.47 16.21 -19.10
N PRO A 66 1.68 15.01 -19.63
CA PRO A 66 2.94 14.59 -20.21
C PRO A 66 3.44 15.59 -21.27
N SER A 67 4.74 15.90 -21.25
CA SER A 67 5.43 16.82 -22.18
C SER A 67 6.87 16.37 -22.40
N GLY A 68 7.60 17.03 -23.31
CA GLY A 68 9.01 16.73 -23.57
C GLY A 68 9.90 16.82 -22.32
N ASP A 69 9.65 17.82 -21.46
CA ASP A 69 10.41 18.04 -20.22
C ASP A 69 9.85 17.26 -19.03
N LEU A 70 8.62 16.74 -19.15
CA LEU A 70 7.92 16.00 -18.10
C LEU A 70 7.20 14.80 -18.71
N PRO A 71 7.93 13.75 -19.13
CA PRO A 71 7.39 12.70 -19.99
C PRO A 71 6.20 11.92 -19.38
N ARG A 72 6.12 11.86 -18.06
CA ARG A 72 5.02 11.18 -17.34
C ARG A 72 3.99 12.14 -16.73
N GLY A 73 4.14 13.44 -16.96
CA GLY A 73 3.33 14.45 -16.30
C GLY A 73 3.59 14.53 -14.79
N ALA A 74 2.76 15.29 -14.08
CA ALA A 74 2.79 15.36 -12.62
C ALA A 74 1.42 15.73 -12.04
N LEU A 75 1.20 15.40 -10.78
CA LEU A 75 0.10 15.93 -9.97
C LEU A 75 0.59 17.06 -9.07
N LEU A 76 -0.16 18.13 -9.00
CA LEU A 76 0.01 19.18 -7.99
C LEU A 76 -0.94 18.87 -6.84
N VAL A 77 -0.39 18.52 -5.69
CA VAL A 77 -1.14 18.14 -4.49
C VAL A 77 -0.83 19.08 -3.34
N GLU A 78 -1.68 19.10 -2.33
CA GLU A 78 -1.43 19.79 -1.06
C GLU A 78 -0.11 19.28 -0.43
N GLU A 79 0.75 20.20 -0.01
CA GLU A 79 1.88 19.85 0.85
C GLU A 79 1.38 19.65 2.27
N VAL A 80 1.41 18.41 2.75
CA VAL A 80 0.99 18.09 4.11
C VAL A 80 2.09 18.44 5.09
N VAL A 81 1.84 19.42 5.94
CA VAL A 81 2.76 19.81 7.01
C VAL A 81 2.54 18.91 8.23
N GLY A 82 3.60 18.23 8.67
CA GLY A 82 3.54 17.30 9.80
C GLY A 82 4.85 16.54 9.96
N ARG A 83 4.78 15.45 10.69
CA ARG A 83 5.88 14.52 10.92
C ARG A 83 5.50 13.11 10.44
N PRO A 84 6.47 12.22 10.14
CA PRO A 84 6.20 10.81 9.96
C PRO A 84 5.46 10.20 11.15
N ALA A 85 4.66 9.17 10.91
CA ALA A 85 4.00 8.41 11.96
C ALA A 85 5.04 7.77 12.90
N ARG A 86 4.74 7.76 14.19
CA ARG A 86 5.52 7.11 15.25
C ARG A 86 4.71 5.98 15.84
N LEU A 87 5.17 4.76 15.65
CA LEU A 87 4.51 3.59 16.20
C LEU A 87 5.11 3.21 17.55
N PRO A 88 4.29 2.71 18.49
CA PRO A 88 2.83 2.46 18.36
C PRO A 88 1.94 3.69 18.66
N ASP A 89 2.49 4.82 19.05
CA ASP A 89 1.77 5.99 19.59
C ASP A 89 0.68 6.53 18.66
N ASP A 90 0.94 6.53 17.36
CA ASP A 90 0.03 7.09 16.35
C ASP A 90 -0.97 6.07 15.75
N LEU A 91 -0.98 4.81 16.21
CA LEU A 91 -1.87 3.76 15.66
C LEU A 91 -3.34 4.19 15.63
N THR A 92 -3.82 4.85 16.69
CA THR A 92 -5.20 5.37 16.75
C THR A 92 -5.48 6.36 15.63
N ALA A 93 -4.56 7.29 15.37
CA ALA A 93 -4.72 8.29 14.31
C ALA A 93 -4.71 7.65 12.90
N LEU A 94 -3.86 6.64 12.69
CA LEU A 94 -3.83 5.86 11.44
C LEU A 94 -5.16 5.10 11.24
N ALA A 95 -5.65 4.42 12.27
CA ALA A 95 -6.92 3.69 12.24
C ALA A 95 -8.09 4.61 11.88
N GLN A 96 -8.16 5.79 12.51
CA GLN A 96 -9.18 6.80 12.23
C GLN A 96 -9.10 7.33 10.79
N SER A 97 -7.88 7.57 10.28
CA SER A 97 -7.68 8.01 8.89
C SER A 97 -8.20 6.98 7.90
N LEU A 98 -7.91 5.69 8.12
CA LEU A 98 -8.41 4.59 7.29
C LEU A 98 -9.92 4.39 7.44
N ALA A 99 -10.48 4.54 8.64
CA ALA A 99 -11.92 4.45 8.85
C ALA A 99 -12.68 5.51 8.02
N VAL A 100 -12.18 6.74 7.96
CA VAL A 100 -12.73 7.80 7.11
C VAL A 100 -12.64 7.44 5.63
N LEU A 101 -11.49 6.95 5.15
CA LEU A 101 -11.30 6.53 3.76
C LEU A 101 -12.28 5.40 3.39
N HIS A 102 -12.39 4.38 4.24
CA HIS A 102 -13.24 3.21 4.00
C HIS A 102 -14.74 3.50 4.13
N SER A 103 -15.11 4.61 4.78
CA SER A 103 -16.50 5.07 4.91
C SER A 103 -16.96 5.97 3.76
N LEU A 104 -16.09 6.26 2.78
CA LEU A 104 -16.48 7.08 1.64
C LEU A 104 -17.57 6.38 0.81
N PRO A 105 -18.59 7.12 0.37
CA PRO A 105 -19.64 6.56 -0.47
C PRO A 105 -19.06 5.94 -1.76
N LEU A 106 -19.48 4.72 -2.07
CA LEU A 106 -19.11 4.08 -3.33
C LEU A 106 -19.87 4.74 -4.48
N PRO A 107 -19.19 5.19 -5.54
CA PRO A 107 -19.86 5.63 -6.74
C PRO A 107 -20.52 4.44 -7.45
N PRO A 108 -21.54 4.70 -8.31
CA PRO A 108 -22.09 3.69 -9.21
C PRO A 108 -20.96 2.98 -9.98
N ALA A 109 -21.14 1.71 -10.30
CA ALA A 109 -20.10 0.91 -10.96
C ALA A 109 -19.57 1.55 -12.26
N ALA A 110 -20.44 2.21 -13.03
CA ALA A 110 -20.06 2.91 -14.25
C ALA A 110 -19.13 4.12 -14.03
N ASP A 111 -19.14 4.70 -12.82
CA ASP A 111 -18.37 5.89 -12.46
C ASP A 111 -17.07 5.52 -11.69
N ARG A 112 -16.80 4.23 -11.46
CA ARG A 112 -15.58 3.76 -10.76
C ARG A 112 -14.31 3.87 -11.60
N PRO A 113 -14.32 3.60 -12.90
CA PRO A 113 -13.14 3.81 -13.74
C PRO A 113 -12.58 5.25 -13.63
N PRO A 114 -11.29 5.44 -13.84
CA PRO A 114 -10.28 4.43 -14.21
C PRO A 114 -9.76 3.60 -13.02
N LEU A 115 -10.24 3.82 -11.79
CA LEU A 115 -9.81 3.04 -10.64
C LEU A 115 -10.22 1.57 -10.82
N ARG A 116 -9.30 0.69 -10.45
CA ARG A 116 -9.54 -0.75 -10.45
C ARG A 116 -10.74 -1.09 -9.57
N ALA A 117 -11.72 -1.78 -10.15
CA ALA A 117 -12.98 -2.16 -9.52
C ALA A 117 -13.40 -3.55 -10.03
N ASP A 118 -12.62 -4.55 -9.66
CA ASP A 118 -12.82 -5.92 -10.11
C ASP A 118 -14.18 -6.46 -9.61
N ALA A 119 -14.84 -7.30 -10.41
CA ALA A 119 -16.11 -7.91 -10.04
C ALA A 119 -15.96 -8.81 -8.78
N ASP A 120 -14.84 -9.48 -8.64
CA ASP A 120 -14.41 -10.18 -7.44
C ASP A 120 -13.00 -9.73 -7.05
N PRO A 121 -12.84 -8.76 -6.13
CA PRO A 121 -11.54 -8.27 -5.71
C PRO A 121 -10.65 -9.32 -5.05
N LEU A 122 -11.23 -10.36 -4.44
CA LEU A 122 -10.45 -11.45 -3.83
C LEU A 122 -9.82 -12.35 -4.91
N GLN A 123 -10.59 -12.69 -5.94
CA GLN A 123 -10.06 -13.43 -7.09
C GLN A 123 -8.98 -12.62 -7.82
N ALA A 124 -9.20 -11.32 -8.01
CA ALA A 124 -8.23 -10.44 -8.63
C ALA A 124 -6.92 -10.34 -7.81
N LEU A 125 -7.02 -10.33 -6.48
CA LEU A 125 -5.85 -10.40 -5.59
C LEU A 125 -5.11 -11.74 -5.73
N LEU A 126 -5.83 -12.87 -5.79
CA LEU A 126 -5.24 -14.19 -6.01
C LEU A 126 -4.48 -14.26 -7.34
N ASP A 127 -5.05 -13.69 -8.41
CA ASP A 127 -4.42 -13.68 -9.73
C ASP A 127 -3.16 -12.81 -9.74
N GLU A 128 -3.18 -11.65 -9.06
CA GLU A 128 -2.02 -10.78 -8.88
C GLU A 128 -0.91 -11.48 -8.06
N VAL A 129 -1.27 -12.17 -6.99
CA VAL A 129 -0.32 -12.96 -6.18
C VAL A 129 0.28 -14.11 -7.00
N ARG A 130 -0.50 -14.81 -7.83
CA ARG A 130 -0.01 -15.89 -8.69
C ARG A 130 0.98 -15.38 -9.73
N GLU A 131 0.70 -14.22 -10.34
CA GLU A 131 1.63 -13.59 -11.27
C GLU A 131 2.98 -13.29 -10.58
N GLN A 132 2.93 -12.66 -9.41
CA GLN A 132 4.13 -12.35 -8.63
C GLN A 132 4.87 -13.61 -8.17
N ALA A 133 4.14 -14.65 -7.76
CA ALA A 133 4.70 -15.94 -7.34
C ALA A 133 5.48 -16.65 -8.46
N GLY A 134 5.18 -16.36 -9.72
CA GLY A 134 5.94 -16.86 -10.86
C GLY A 134 7.43 -16.48 -10.82
N TRP A 135 7.83 -15.50 -10.01
CA TRP A 135 9.22 -15.07 -9.84
C TRP A 135 9.97 -15.80 -8.72
N TRP A 136 9.32 -16.63 -7.90
CA TRP A 136 9.98 -17.34 -6.80
C TRP A 136 11.20 -18.17 -7.20
N PRO A 137 11.14 -18.98 -8.29
CA PRO A 137 12.29 -19.78 -8.70
C PRO A 137 13.53 -18.95 -9.02
N GLN A 138 13.34 -17.79 -9.67
CA GLN A 138 14.43 -16.89 -10.04
C GLN A 138 14.90 -16.03 -8.86
N ALA A 139 14.05 -15.80 -7.88
CA ALA A 139 14.38 -15.02 -6.68
C ALA A 139 15.30 -15.76 -5.72
N GLY A 140 15.49 -17.09 -5.87
CA GLY A 140 16.31 -17.91 -4.98
C GLY A 140 15.77 -17.92 -3.55
N VAL A 141 14.46 -18.00 -3.39
CA VAL A 141 13.77 -18.09 -2.12
C VAL A 141 14.10 -19.45 -1.47
N HIS A 142 14.37 -19.47 -0.16
CA HIS A 142 14.66 -20.71 0.57
C HIS A 142 13.50 -21.69 0.49
N GLU A 143 13.79 -23.00 0.42
CA GLU A 143 12.78 -24.06 0.25
C GLU A 143 11.70 -24.03 1.33
N GLU A 144 12.09 -23.77 2.57
CA GLU A 144 11.15 -23.66 3.70
C GLU A 144 10.18 -22.49 3.53
N VAL A 145 10.68 -21.33 3.08
CA VAL A 145 9.87 -20.17 2.76
C VAL A 145 8.94 -20.48 1.59
N THR A 146 9.45 -21.10 0.53
CA THR A 146 8.65 -21.51 -0.63
C THR A 146 7.47 -22.39 -0.20
N ARG A 147 7.72 -23.42 0.64
CA ARG A 147 6.64 -24.27 1.16
C ARG A 147 5.61 -23.51 1.99
N CYS A 148 6.05 -22.55 2.81
CA CYS A 148 5.14 -21.69 3.56
C CYS A 148 4.26 -20.84 2.63
N LEU A 149 4.87 -20.19 1.63
CA LEU A 149 4.15 -19.36 0.66
C LEU A 149 3.18 -20.18 -0.21
N GLU A 150 3.54 -21.39 -0.60
CA GLU A 150 2.65 -22.31 -1.31
C GLU A 150 1.43 -22.69 -0.48
N ALA A 151 1.61 -22.93 0.83
CA ALA A 151 0.52 -23.20 1.74
C ALA A 151 -0.42 -22.00 1.90
N GLU A 152 0.11 -20.79 2.05
CA GLU A 152 -0.68 -19.55 2.12
C GLU A 152 -1.41 -19.28 0.78
N LEU A 153 -0.77 -19.54 -0.36
CA LEU A 153 -1.40 -19.42 -1.68
C LEU A 153 -2.55 -20.40 -1.86
N ALA A 154 -2.40 -21.65 -1.38
CA ALA A 154 -3.47 -22.62 -1.38
C ALA A 154 -4.63 -22.20 -0.44
N GLY A 155 -4.31 -21.61 0.71
CA GLY A 155 -5.28 -21.02 1.63
C GLY A 155 -6.08 -19.89 1.00
N LEU A 156 -5.41 -18.95 0.31
CA LEU A 156 -6.07 -17.87 -0.42
C LEU A 156 -6.96 -18.40 -1.56
N ALA A 157 -6.50 -19.41 -2.30
CA ALA A 157 -7.30 -20.04 -3.35
C ALA A 157 -8.56 -20.73 -2.77
N ALA A 158 -8.44 -21.40 -1.62
CA ALA A 158 -9.56 -22.00 -0.92
C ALA A 158 -10.56 -20.94 -0.41
N LEU A 159 -10.05 -19.78 0.06
CA LEU A 159 -10.87 -18.65 0.46
C LEU A 159 -11.66 -18.07 -0.74
N CYS A 160 -11.02 -17.95 -1.90
CA CYS A 160 -11.68 -17.50 -3.14
C CYS A 160 -12.79 -18.46 -3.61
N ALA A 161 -12.71 -19.74 -3.30
CA ALA A 161 -13.72 -20.72 -3.64
C ALA A 161 -14.99 -20.64 -2.76
N GLN A 162 -14.96 -19.91 -1.65
CA GLN A 162 -16.13 -19.65 -0.81
C GLN A 162 -17.01 -18.57 -1.47
N PRO A 163 -18.34 -18.63 -1.29
CA PRO A 163 -19.25 -17.64 -1.89
C PRO A 163 -19.28 -16.31 -1.13
N GLU A 164 -18.91 -16.30 0.15
CA GLU A 164 -18.96 -15.12 0.99
C GLU A 164 -17.86 -14.11 0.58
N ARG A 165 -18.19 -12.83 0.67
CA ARG A 165 -17.27 -11.72 0.42
C ARG A 165 -17.51 -10.60 1.43
N PRO A 166 -16.43 -9.89 1.87
CA PRO A 166 -16.60 -8.65 2.64
C PRO A 166 -17.22 -7.55 1.77
N GLU A 167 -17.67 -6.48 2.42
CA GLU A 167 -18.09 -5.28 1.70
C GLU A 167 -16.91 -4.59 1.04
N VAL A 168 -17.13 -4.13 -0.19
CA VAL A 168 -16.13 -3.38 -0.98
C VAL A 168 -16.16 -1.92 -0.55
N THR A 169 -14.98 -1.33 -0.37
CA THR A 169 -14.78 0.11 -0.10
C THR A 169 -13.69 0.68 -1.00
N LEU A 170 -13.46 1.99 -0.95
CA LEU A 170 -12.22 2.56 -1.49
C LEU A 170 -11.08 2.22 -0.52
N VAL A 171 -10.05 1.54 -0.99
CA VAL A 171 -8.83 1.21 -0.24
C VAL A 171 -7.61 1.88 -0.86
N ALA A 172 -6.61 2.20 -0.05
CA ALA A 172 -5.34 2.74 -0.54
C ALA A 172 -4.47 1.66 -1.19
N PHE A 173 -4.56 0.44 -0.69
CA PHE A 173 -3.76 -0.73 -1.08
C PHE A 173 -2.25 -0.57 -0.86
N ASP A 174 -1.83 0.53 -0.25
CA ASP A 174 -0.45 0.82 0.17
C ASP A 174 -0.41 1.61 1.49
N ALA A 175 -1.21 1.18 2.46
CA ALA A 175 -1.41 1.88 3.72
C ALA A 175 -0.31 1.59 4.77
N HIS A 176 0.95 1.36 4.36
CA HIS A 176 2.03 1.17 5.33
C HIS A 176 2.33 2.47 6.11
N PRO A 177 2.82 2.39 7.36
CA PRO A 177 2.96 3.57 8.25
C PRO A 177 3.84 4.69 7.68
N GLY A 178 4.83 4.38 6.85
CA GLY A 178 5.68 5.38 6.18
C GLY A 178 4.92 6.29 5.20
N ASN A 179 3.70 5.89 4.79
CA ASN A 179 2.83 6.69 3.94
C ASN A 179 1.89 7.61 4.73
N PHE A 180 2.05 7.73 6.06
CA PHE A 180 1.26 8.64 6.87
C PHE A 180 2.10 9.79 7.41
N ILE A 181 1.53 10.99 7.32
CA ILE A 181 2.03 12.20 7.95
C ILE A 181 1.05 12.61 9.05
N VAL A 182 1.56 12.72 10.27
CA VAL A 182 0.77 13.17 11.42
C VAL A 182 0.91 14.68 11.56
N ARG A 183 -0.21 15.39 11.39
CA ARG A 183 -0.30 16.85 11.51
C ARG A 183 -0.11 17.32 12.97
N PRO A 184 0.18 18.61 13.23
CA PRO A 184 0.31 19.15 14.58
C PRO A 184 -0.94 18.98 15.46
N ASP A 185 -2.11 18.82 14.84
CA ASP A 185 -3.38 18.55 15.55
C ASP A 185 -3.61 17.08 15.90
N GLY A 186 -2.63 16.21 15.59
CA GLY A 186 -2.66 14.78 15.86
C GLY A 186 -3.36 13.93 14.79
N ARG A 187 -3.97 14.52 13.76
CA ARG A 187 -4.62 13.76 12.68
C ARG A 187 -3.59 13.17 11.73
N ALA A 188 -3.76 11.90 11.37
CA ALA A 188 -2.96 11.26 10.33
C ALA A 188 -3.54 11.52 8.93
N VAL A 189 -2.65 11.79 7.97
CA VAL A 189 -2.96 12.01 6.56
C VAL A 189 -2.20 10.98 5.73
N LEU A 190 -2.91 10.15 4.97
CA LEU A 190 -2.33 9.17 4.06
C LEU A 190 -1.93 9.87 2.76
N VAL A 191 -0.65 9.87 2.42
CA VAL A 191 -0.10 10.71 1.34
C VAL A 191 0.21 9.96 0.04
N ASP A 192 0.31 8.63 0.05
CA ASP A 192 0.54 7.84 -1.15
C ASP A 192 -0.70 7.06 -1.56
N LEU A 193 -1.31 7.47 -2.68
CA LEU A 193 -2.62 7.01 -3.14
C LEU A 193 -2.55 6.33 -4.52
N GLU A 194 -1.37 6.10 -5.08
CA GLU A 194 -1.22 5.64 -6.46
C GLU A 194 -1.84 4.26 -6.76
N LYS A 195 -2.03 3.45 -5.71
CA LYS A 195 -2.60 2.09 -5.79
C LYS A 195 -4.05 2.02 -5.34
N CYS A 196 -4.70 3.16 -5.04
CA CYS A 196 -6.10 3.17 -4.60
C CYS A 196 -6.97 2.38 -5.57
N ARG A 197 -7.85 1.56 -5.00
CA ARG A 197 -8.78 0.71 -5.77
C ARG A 197 -10.03 0.41 -4.95
N TYR A 198 -11.05 -0.14 -5.58
CA TYR A 198 -12.21 -0.65 -4.88
C TYR A 198 -11.96 -2.11 -4.48
N SER A 199 -11.80 -2.36 -3.18
CA SER A 199 -11.47 -3.67 -2.62
C SER A 199 -11.89 -3.73 -1.15
N TYR A 200 -11.28 -4.58 -0.36
CA TYR A 200 -11.70 -4.87 1.02
C TYR A 200 -10.84 -4.10 2.04
N PRO A 201 -11.47 -3.41 3.01
CA PRO A 201 -10.75 -2.58 3.99
C PRO A 201 -9.72 -3.39 4.82
N GLY A 202 -9.97 -4.68 5.05
CA GLY A 202 -9.04 -5.54 5.78
C GLY A 202 -7.64 -5.64 5.16
N LEU A 203 -7.49 -5.35 3.85
CA LEU A 203 -6.17 -5.30 3.19
C LEU A 203 -5.36 -4.10 3.67
N ASP A 204 -5.98 -2.90 3.78
CA ASP A 204 -5.31 -1.71 4.31
C ASP A 204 -5.02 -1.86 5.82
N LEU A 205 -5.95 -2.43 6.59
CA LEU A 205 -5.73 -2.69 8.01
C LEU A 205 -4.54 -3.63 8.23
N ALA A 206 -4.44 -4.67 7.42
CA ALA A 206 -3.30 -5.57 7.41
C ALA A 206 -2.02 -4.82 7.03
N HIS A 207 -2.03 -4.08 5.93
CA HIS A 207 -0.86 -3.36 5.44
C HIS A 207 -0.37 -2.30 6.42
N ALA A 208 -1.25 -1.64 7.18
CA ALA A 208 -0.87 -0.68 8.21
C ALA A 208 -0.16 -1.31 9.43
N THR A 209 -0.34 -2.62 9.66
CA THR A 209 0.08 -3.29 10.90
C THR A 209 0.91 -4.56 10.72
N LEU A 210 1.12 -5.04 9.48
CA LEU A 210 2.00 -6.17 9.20
C LEU A 210 3.47 -5.83 9.52
N TYR A 211 4.19 -6.80 10.04
CA TYR A 211 5.64 -6.67 10.28
C TYR A 211 6.40 -6.19 9.05
N THR A 212 6.07 -6.71 7.87
CA THR A 212 6.67 -6.30 6.59
C THR A 212 6.44 -4.83 6.25
N SER A 213 5.43 -4.22 6.80
CA SER A 213 5.05 -2.82 6.56
C SER A 213 5.54 -1.89 7.66
N THR A 214 5.36 -2.30 8.94
CA THR A 214 5.76 -1.48 10.09
C THR A 214 7.27 -1.44 10.31
N THR A 215 8.03 -2.32 9.66
CA THR A 215 9.50 -2.31 9.67
C THR A 215 10.11 -1.91 8.32
N TRP A 216 9.28 -1.46 7.37
CA TRP A 216 9.72 -1.03 6.05
C TRP A 216 10.44 0.31 6.07
N ASP A 217 9.80 1.34 6.58
CA ASP A 217 10.34 2.70 6.63
C ASP A 217 11.14 2.92 7.93
N ILE A 218 12.31 3.54 7.81
CA ILE A 218 13.23 3.74 8.95
C ILE A 218 12.63 4.68 9.99
N GLU A 219 11.89 5.71 9.56
CA GLU A 219 11.35 6.76 10.44
C GLU A 219 10.12 6.29 11.24
N SER A 220 9.37 5.30 10.71
CA SER A 220 8.19 4.72 11.36
C SER A 220 8.40 3.30 11.88
N ARG A 221 9.66 2.80 11.86
CA ARG A 221 9.98 1.40 12.19
C ARG A 221 9.57 1.01 13.60
N CYS A 222 8.69 0.00 13.68
CA CYS A 222 8.27 -0.60 14.94
C CYS A 222 7.83 -2.05 14.71
N GLU A 223 8.09 -2.92 15.69
CA GLU A 223 7.50 -4.24 15.77
C GLU A 223 6.30 -4.19 16.71
N LEU A 224 5.10 -4.35 16.17
CA LEU A 224 3.86 -4.29 16.94
C LEU A 224 3.57 -5.63 17.61
N GLN A 225 3.03 -5.56 18.84
CA GLN A 225 2.51 -6.71 19.57
C GLN A 225 1.07 -7.02 19.15
N ALA A 226 0.61 -8.24 19.36
CA ALA A 226 -0.74 -8.67 18.98
C ALA A 226 -1.85 -7.78 19.56
N ASP A 227 -1.72 -7.36 20.83
CA ASP A 227 -2.68 -6.46 21.47
C ASP A 227 -2.73 -5.05 20.85
N GLU A 228 -1.58 -4.52 20.42
CA GLU A 228 -1.49 -3.24 19.72
C GLU A 228 -2.18 -3.31 18.35
N VAL A 229 -1.94 -4.40 17.62
CA VAL A 229 -2.62 -4.67 16.35
C VAL A 229 -4.12 -4.85 16.56
N ALA A 230 -4.55 -5.65 17.53
CA ALA A 230 -5.97 -5.82 17.86
C ALA A 230 -6.61 -4.50 18.29
N GLY A 231 -5.88 -3.65 19.06
CA GLY A 231 -6.29 -2.29 19.41
C GLY A 231 -6.54 -1.42 18.18
N PHE A 232 -5.64 -1.49 17.19
CA PHE A 232 -5.80 -0.77 15.92
C PHE A 232 -7.06 -1.19 15.16
N TYR A 233 -7.35 -2.49 15.05
CA TYR A 233 -8.57 -3.02 14.40
C TYR A 233 -9.82 -2.55 15.13
N ARG A 234 -9.81 -2.56 16.49
CA ARG A 234 -10.92 -2.04 17.29
C ARG A 234 -11.14 -0.53 17.10
N GLN A 235 -10.07 0.27 17.03
CA GLN A 235 -10.17 1.71 16.77
C GLN A 235 -10.75 2.00 15.38
N TRP A 236 -10.34 1.26 14.36
CA TRP A 236 -10.94 1.35 13.05
C TRP A 236 -12.43 0.99 13.05
N ALA A 237 -12.81 -0.12 13.71
CA ALA A 237 -14.20 -0.57 13.81
C ALA A 237 -15.11 0.45 14.49
N MET A 238 -14.59 1.22 15.47
CA MET A 238 -15.35 2.31 16.10
C MET A 238 -15.57 3.51 15.17
N GLY A 239 -14.79 3.65 14.12
CA GLY A 239 -14.86 4.75 13.16
C GLY A 239 -15.76 4.50 11.96
N ILE A 240 -16.36 3.31 11.82
CA ILE A 240 -17.25 2.93 10.71
C ILE A 240 -18.62 2.49 11.22
N GLU A 241 -19.56 2.24 10.30
CA GLU A 241 -20.88 1.70 10.64
C GLU A 241 -20.76 0.36 11.39
N PRO A 242 -21.50 0.16 12.53
CA PRO A 242 -21.38 -1.05 13.34
C PRO A 242 -21.67 -2.34 12.58
N SER A 243 -22.63 -2.34 11.65
CA SER A 243 -22.95 -3.50 10.80
C SER A 243 -21.80 -3.86 9.86
N ALA A 244 -21.13 -2.87 9.27
CA ALA A 244 -19.97 -3.07 8.43
C ALA A 244 -18.76 -3.58 9.24
N ALA A 245 -18.54 -3.04 10.45
CA ALA A 245 -17.50 -3.50 11.35
C ALA A 245 -17.71 -4.98 11.75
N GLN A 246 -18.94 -5.35 12.09
CA GLN A 246 -19.30 -6.72 12.40
C GLN A 246 -19.09 -7.66 11.21
N ALA A 247 -19.52 -7.28 10.02
CA ALA A 247 -19.33 -8.06 8.81
C ALA A 247 -17.85 -8.23 8.43
N ALA A 248 -17.00 -7.21 8.67
CA ALA A 248 -15.57 -7.27 8.38
C ALA A 248 -14.78 -8.13 9.38
N SER A 249 -15.28 -8.34 10.59
CA SER A 249 -14.52 -8.96 11.68
C SER A 249 -14.01 -10.37 11.35
N SER A 250 -14.81 -11.21 10.70
CA SER A 250 -14.42 -12.56 10.28
C SER A 250 -13.36 -12.57 9.17
N TRP A 251 -13.14 -11.43 8.51
CA TRP A 251 -12.21 -11.26 7.40
C TRP A 251 -10.85 -10.68 7.80
N HIS A 252 -10.68 -10.24 9.04
CA HIS A 252 -9.44 -9.62 9.49
C HIS A 252 -8.22 -10.52 9.29
N LEU A 253 -8.26 -11.75 9.80
CA LEU A 253 -7.14 -12.69 9.66
C LEU A 253 -6.96 -13.21 8.22
N PRO A 254 -8.02 -13.66 7.52
CA PRO A 254 -7.88 -14.07 6.13
C PRO A 254 -7.28 -13.02 5.22
N LEU A 255 -7.73 -11.75 5.30
CA LEU A 255 -7.19 -10.66 4.49
C LEU A 255 -5.80 -10.23 4.94
N ARG A 256 -5.47 -10.40 6.23
CA ARG A 256 -4.10 -10.18 6.72
C ARG A 256 -3.13 -11.19 6.13
N ALA A 257 -3.49 -12.47 6.10
CA ALA A 257 -2.68 -13.51 5.46
C ALA A 257 -2.51 -13.25 3.95
N ALA A 258 -3.58 -12.87 3.28
CA ALA A 258 -3.56 -12.54 1.85
C ALA A 258 -2.65 -11.31 1.55
N MET A 259 -2.71 -10.23 2.35
CA MET A 259 -1.86 -9.07 2.19
C MET A 259 -0.39 -9.37 2.52
N TRP A 260 -0.13 -10.20 3.53
CA TRP A 260 1.22 -10.65 3.82
C TRP A 260 1.80 -11.46 2.66
N LEU A 261 1.04 -12.41 2.11
CA LEU A 261 1.44 -13.20 0.95
C LEU A 261 1.73 -12.29 -0.26
N TRP A 262 0.86 -11.30 -0.53
CA TRP A 262 1.08 -10.30 -1.56
C TRP A 262 2.41 -9.55 -1.35
N SER A 263 2.71 -9.14 -0.12
CA SER A 263 3.95 -8.44 0.22
C SER A 263 5.20 -9.30 -0.04
N LEU A 264 5.16 -10.58 0.31
CA LEU A 264 6.29 -11.49 0.11
C LEU A 264 6.49 -11.85 -1.37
N THR A 265 5.41 -12.03 -2.13
CA THR A 265 5.50 -12.27 -3.57
C THR A 265 6.00 -11.04 -4.32
N TRP A 266 5.60 -9.83 -3.88
CA TRP A 266 6.16 -8.56 -4.36
C TRP A 266 7.68 -8.49 -4.07
N CYS A 267 8.13 -8.85 -2.88
CA CYS A 267 9.55 -8.90 -2.53
C CYS A 267 10.33 -9.83 -3.46
N ALA A 268 9.81 -11.01 -3.77
CA ALA A 268 10.45 -11.95 -4.69
C ALA A 268 10.52 -11.39 -6.12
N LYS A 269 9.43 -10.81 -6.63
CA LYS A 269 9.39 -10.11 -7.93
C LYS A 269 10.43 -8.99 -7.98
N TRP A 270 10.46 -8.11 -6.98
CA TRP A 270 11.42 -7.01 -6.89
C TRP A 270 12.86 -7.49 -6.86
N ARG A 271 13.19 -8.54 -6.10
CA ARG A 271 14.53 -9.13 -6.00
C ARG A 271 15.09 -9.52 -7.37
N VAL A 272 14.24 -9.98 -8.27
CA VAL A 272 14.62 -10.39 -9.63
C VAL A 272 14.66 -9.17 -10.55
N LEU A 273 13.56 -8.41 -10.62
CA LEU A 273 13.38 -7.38 -11.62
C LEU A 273 14.23 -6.14 -11.39
N SER A 274 14.56 -5.82 -10.12
CA SER A 274 15.43 -4.68 -9.79
C SER A 274 16.86 -4.79 -10.35
N ARG A 275 17.27 -6.00 -10.75
CA ARG A 275 18.59 -6.27 -11.37
C ARG A 275 18.58 -6.09 -12.89
N GLN A 276 17.42 -5.89 -13.49
CA GLN A 276 17.29 -5.70 -14.94
C GLN A 276 17.71 -4.28 -15.32
N ALA A 277 18.10 -4.09 -16.59
CA ALA A 277 18.39 -2.77 -17.13
C ALA A 277 17.14 -1.89 -17.22
N VAL A 278 17.35 -0.57 -17.15
CA VAL A 278 16.30 0.44 -17.41
C VAL A 278 15.61 0.13 -18.74
N ARG A 279 14.29 0.22 -18.75
CA ARG A 279 13.52 0.16 -20.00
C ARG A 279 13.48 1.55 -20.65
N ASP A 280 13.92 1.61 -21.90
CA ASP A 280 13.72 2.79 -22.73
C ASP A 280 12.24 2.87 -23.14
N GLY A 281 11.64 4.06 -23.02
CA GLY A 281 10.28 4.26 -23.52
C GLY A 281 9.28 4.97 -22.61
N GLY A 282 9.58 5.18 -21.35
CA GLY A 282 8.75 6.03 -20.47
C GLY A 282 7.42 5.41 -19.99
N ASP A 283 6.90 4.36 -20.62
CA ASP A 283 5.62 3.73 -20.26
C ASP A 283 5.80 2.43 -19.45
N GLY A 284 4.77 2.13 -18.63
CA GLY A 284 4.68 0.88 -17.87
C GLY A 284 5.58 0.81 -16.64
N GLU A 285 5.82 -0.42 -16.18
CA GLU A 285 6.65 -0.72 -15.03
C GLU A 285 8.14 -0.70 -15.39
N ASP A 286 8.93 -0.02 -14.60
CA ASP A 286 10.38 -0.07 -14.62
C ASP A 286 10.90 -0.40 -13.22
N TRP A 287 11.11 -1.67 -12.96
CA TRP A 287 11.57 -2.19 -11.69
C TRP A 287 13.09 -2.04 -11.49
N SER A 288 13.81 -1.51 -12.48
CA SER A 288 15.25 -1.36 -12.37
C SER A 288 15.64 -0.44 -11.21
N ALA A 289 16.72 -0.79 -10.53
CA ALA A 289 17.27 0.02 -9.45
C ALA A 289 17.87 1.37 -9.92
N GLN A 290 18.07 1.54 -11.23
CA GLN A 290 18.82 2.66 -11.81
C GLN A 290 18.09 4.01 -11.77
N ARG A 291 16.76 4.01 -11.52
CA ARG A 291 15.94 5.25 -11.42
C ARG A 291 15.84 5.81 -10.01
N SER A 292 16.44 5.15 -9.04
CA SER A 292 16.37 5.54 -7.63
C SER A 292 17.77 5.72 -7.06
N GLU A 293 17.88 6.53 -6.00
CA GLU A 293 19.13 6.74 -5.29
C GLU A 293 19.68 5.41 -4.71
N ASP A 294 20.99 5.20 -4.76
CA ASP A 294 21.66 3.99 -4.26
C ASP A 294 21.30 3.66 -2.81
N ARG A 295 21.10 4.70 -1.98
CA ARG A 295 20.68 4.53 -0.59
C ARG A 295 19.31 3.90 -0.47
N LEU A 296 18.34 4.35 -1.28
CA LEU A 296 16.99 3.79 -1.31
C LEU A 296 17.02 2.34 -1.82
N VAL A 297 17.75 2.09 -2.91
CA VAL A 297 17.90 0.74 -3.48
C VAL A 297 18.53 -0.23 -2.48
N SER A 298 19.57 0.21 -1.76
CA SER A 298 20.23 -0.61 -0.73
C SER A 298 19.28 -0.92 0.42
N HIS A 299 18.51 0.08 0.86
CA HIS A 299 17.50 -0.10 1.90
C HIS A 299 16.40 -1.10 1.48
N VAL A 300 15.84 -0.94 0.28
CA VAL A 300 14.81 -1.87 -0.23
C VAL A 300 15.36 -3.29 -0.34
N ARG A 301 16.59 -3.45 -0.82
CA ARG A 301 17.24 -4.77 -0.91
C ARG A 301 17.38 -5.43 0.46
N GLU A 302 17.85 -4.67 1.46
CA GLU A 302 17.98 -5.17 2.83
C GLU A 302 16.61 -5.61 3.39
N ARG A 303 15.55 -4.84 3.17
CA ARG A 303 14.20 -5.21 3.64
C ARG A 303 13.67 -6.44 2.91
N VAL A 304 13.82 -6.51 1.60
CA VAL A 304 13.42 -7.67 0.79
C VAL A 304 14.14 -8.95 1.24
N ASP A 305 15.46 -8.87 1.46
CA ASP A 305 16.25 -10.02 1.92
C ASP A 305 15.82 -10.46 3.32
N HIS A 306 15.57 -9.50 4.21
CA HIS A 306 15.08 -9.75 5.57
C HIS A 306 13.70 -10.40 5.59
N TYR A 307 12.75 -9.95 4.77
CA TYR A 307 11.39 -10.48 4.78
C TYR A 307 11.26 -11.87 4.13
N LEU A 308 12.22 -12.25 3.30
CA LEU A 308 12.31 -13.57 2.69
C LEU A 308 13.23 -14.53 3.49
N ASP A 309 13.68 -14.12 4.68
CA ASP A 309 14.43 -14.96 5.60
C ASP A 309 13.50 -15.98 6.29
N PRO A 310 13.88 -17.28 6.39
CA PRO A 310 13.04 -18.32 6.98
C PRO A 310 12.60 -18.05 8.42
N ASP A 311 13.49 -17.51 9.26
CA ASP A 311 13.20 -17.23 10.66
C ASP A 311 12.17 -16.09 10.77
N VAL A 312 12.28 -15.07 9.91
CA VAL A 312 11.34 -13.94 9.85
C VAL A 312 9.97 -14.40 9.35
N VAL A 313 9.92 -15.22 8.30
CA VAL A 313 8.68 -15.80 7.79
C VAL A 313 7.97 -16.64 8.86
N SER A 314 8.72 -17.51 9.54
CA SER A 314 8.19 -18.34 10.63
C SER A 314 7.71 -17.51 11.82
N LYS A 315 8.41 -16.43 12.17
CA LYS A 315 8.02 -15.48 13.22
C LYS A 315 6.68 -14.83 12.89
N ILE A 316 6.55 -14.25 11.68
CA ILE A 316 5.33 -13.55 11.25
C ILE A 316 4.14 -14.51 11.22
N ARG A 317 4.35 -15.74 10.74
CA ARG A 317 3.28 -16.74 10.65
C ARG A 317 2.74 -17.11 12.03
N ARG A 318 3.60 -17.30 13.03
CA ARG A 318 3.16 -17.53 14.43
C ARG A 318 2.38 -16.34 14.98
N GLY A 319 2.78 -15.11 14.68
CA GLY A 319 2.07 -13.91 15.13
C GLY A 319 0.62 -13.79 14.62
N PHE A 320 0.20 -14.60 13.62
CA PHE A 320 -1.20 -14.66 13.20
C PHE A 320 -2.07 -15.40 14.22
N ASP A 321 -1.52 -16.44 14.86
CA ASP A 321 -2.22 -17.19 15.89
C ASP A 321 -2.40 -16.32 17.15
N ASP A 322 -1.33 -15.62 17.56
CA ASP A 322 -1.37 -14.66 18.69
C ASP A 322 -2.42 -13.54 18.44
N LEU A 323 -2.47 -13.01 17.21
CA LEU A 323 -3.48 -12.00 16.85
C LEU A 323 -4.90 -12.59 16.83
N GLY A 324 -5.06 -13.83 16.40
CA GLY A 324 -6.34 -14.54 16.44
C GLY A 324 -6.90 -14.62 17.87
N GLU A 325 -6.05 -14.91 18.84
CA GLU A 325 -6.41 -14.89 20.26
C GLU A 325 -6.78 -13.46 20.73
N ALA A 326 -5.99 -12.44 20.37
CA ALA A 326 -6.21 -11.05 20.78
C ALA A 326 -7.47 -10.39 20.13
N LEU A 327 -7.92 -10.90 18.99
CA LEU A 327 -9.15 -10.47 18.29
C LEU A 327 -10.39 -11.26 18.75
N SER A 328 -10.21 -12.36 19.45
CA SER A 328 -11.33 -13.12 19.99
C SER A 328 -12.07 -12.32 21.07
N PRO A 329 -13.43 -12.40 21.12
CA PRO A 329 -14.24 -11.60 22.04
C PRO A 329 -14.02 -11.95 23.50
#